data_a404d263088a015b26f0932c63b661e8
#
_entry.id   a404d263088a015b26f0932c63b661e8
#
_cell.length_a   1.000
_cell.length_b   1.000
_cell.length_c   1.000
_cell.angle_alpha   90.00
_cell.angle_beta   90.00
_cell.angle_gamma   90.00
#
_symmetry.space_group_name_H-M   'P 1'
#
loop_
_entity.id
_entity.type
_entity.pdbx_description
1 polymer ?
#
loop_
_entity_poly.entity_id
_entity_poly.type
_entity_poly.pdbx_seq_one_letter_code
_entity_poly.pdbx_strand_id
1 'polypeptide(L)'
;MKKPEEKNIRQNVQKSSEPVEKKPAEKCKKNSSIYVVMYSFVFLFLGMIAYLCLYVKQNGQDLLNNSYNTRQKILLAQNYRGSIYASGGEVLAETEIKNGAEERKYPYGNLFSHVVGYSTRGKTGIEAQANAYLIQSNIPLSEKVINETTGAKNPGDNVYTTLQVPVQEAASKALDNYRGAVIVTEVKTGKVIAMVSKPDFDPDTIAADWDKLSENTDSAMLMNRATQGLYPPGSTFKIVTALCYMRQHPEEYASYTFNCPGYFKTANARINCYHGISHGKVDFTESFAKSCNSSFANMGMQIDRETFEKTVKELSFNEKLPVSFLYSQSRFSFSEEFTDAERLQAAIGQGTTVMTPLHLNMITQAIANGGVMMKPYLIDSVTSENGTVVKKFSPEEYKRVMTTEESEALTELMKAVVEEGTAKKVSGLEFTVAGKTGSAEYGQTKGESHAWFTGFAPAEDPEIAVTIIVEGAGSGGDYAVPMAKRIFRAYFEQEN
;
A
#
# COMPACT_ATOMS: atom_id res chain seq x y z
N MET A 1 70.85 -51.81 -44.73
CA MET A 1 71.18 -53.14 -45.26
C MET A 1 69.88 -53.86 -45.58
N LYS A 2 69.75 -54.21 -46.86
CA LYS A 2 68.95 -55.26 -47.50
C LYS A 2 67.44 -55.18 -47.49
N LYS A 3 66.82 -54.69 -48.57
CA LYS A 3 65.69 -55.33 -49.26
C LYS A 3 66.16 -56.79 -49.67
N PRO A 4 65.26 -57.73 -49.91
CA PRO A 4 64.50 -57.94 -51.15
C PRO A 4 63.11 -58.54 -50.87
N GLU A 5 62.24 -58.87 -51.76
CA GLU A 5 62.04 -58.95 -53.21
C GLU A 5 60.57 -59.34 -53.46
N GLU A 6 60.01 -58.87 -54.56
CA GLU A 6 58.75 -59.27 -55.16
C GLU A 6 58.66 -60.78 -55.49
N LYS A 7 57.43 -61.29 -55.46
CA LYS A 7 56.98 -62.26 -56.48
C LYS A 7 55.47 -62.19 -56.73
N ASN A 8 55.16 -61.85 -57.98
CA ASN A 8 53.91 -62.04 -58.68
C ASN A 8 53.48 -63.51 -58.74
N ILE A 9 52.18 -63.74 -58.60
CA ILE A 9 51.49 -64.80 -59.34
C ILE A 9 50.07 -64.27 -59.69
N ARG A 10 49.90 -64.03 -60.99
CA ARG A 10 48.59 -63.97 -61.66
C ARG A 10 48.10 -65.39 -61.90
N GLN A 11 46.84 -65.62 -61.70
CA GLN A 11 45.97 -66.39 -62.63
C GLN A 11 44.56 -66.50 -62.09
N ASN A 12 43.62 -65.89 -62.84
CA ASN A 12 42.39 -66.42 -63.39
C ASN A 12 41.47 -67.24 -62.48
N VAL A 13 40.19 -66.76 -62.38
CA VAL A 13 39.10 -67.52 -63.00
C VAL A 13 37.79 -66.65 -62.96
N GLN A 14 37.10 -66.75 -64.07
CA GLN A 14 35.87 -66.19 -64.56
C GLN A 14 34.64 -66.33 -63.66
N LYS A 15 33.77 -65.31 -63.75
CA LYS A 15 32.33 -65.38 -63.89
C LYS A 15 31.48 -66.16 -62.88
N SER A 16 30.68 -65.49 -62.15
CA SER A 16 29.19 -65.67 -62.25
C SER A 16 28.51 -64.41 -61.71
N SER A 17 27.89 -63.69 -62.60
CA SER A 17 26.98 -62.55 -62.32
C SER A 17 25.61 -63.07 -61.93
N GLU A 18 25.30 -63.04 -60.63
CA GLU A 18 23.94 -63.10 -60.19
C GLU A 18 23.47 -61.64 -59.79
N PRO A 19 22.33 -61.20 -60.14
CA PRO A 19 21.85 -59.90 -59.83
C PRO A 19 21.53 -59.82 -58.31
N VAL A 20 22.21 -58.91 -57.55
CA VAL A 20 21.89 -58.58 -56.16
C VAL A 20 20.56 -57.82 -56.19
N GLU A 21 19.48 -58.50 -55.84
CA GLU A 21 18.22 -57.92 -55.54
C GLU A 21 18.39 -56.84 -54.46
N LYS A 22 18.24 -55.58 -54.83
CA LYS A 22 18.16 -54.48 -53.90
C LYS A 22 16.89 -54.69 -53.06
N LYS A 23 17.04 -55.17 -51.81
CA LYS A 23 15.94 -55.08 -50.84
C LYS A 23 15.41 -53.63 -50.76
N PRO A 24 14.10 -53.41 -50.86
CA PRO A 24 13.56 -52.06 -50.73
C PRO A 24 13.90 -51.55 -49.34
N ALA A 25 14.43 -50.30 -49.26
CA ALA A 25 14.67 -49.61 -48.00
C ALA A 25 13.42 -49.65 -47.18
N GLU A 26 13.46 -50.32 -46.02
CA GLU A 26 12.37 -50.30 -45.04
C GLU A 26 12.10 -48.82 -44.69
N LYS A 27 10.97 -48.32 -45.15
CA LYS A 27 10.46 -47.02 -44.72
C LYS A 27 10.32 -47.08 -43.20
N CYS A 28 11.28 -46.46 -42.50
CA CYS A 28 11.22 -46.26 -41.07
C CYS A 28 9.87 -45.63 -40.76
N LYS A 29 8.92 -46.43 -40.21
CA LYS A 29 7.63 -45.93 -39.77
C LYS A 29 7.88 -44.84 -38.76
N LYS A 30 7.68 -43.57 -39.14
CA LYS A 30 7.74 -42.43 -38.21
C LYS A 30 6.79 -42.73 -37.06
N ASN A 31 7.37 -43.03 -35.89
CA ASN A 31 6.61 -43.40 -34.70
C ASN A 31 5.97 -42.10 -34.17
N SER A 32 4.80 -41.74 -34.71
CA SER A 32 4.07 -40.49 -34.37
C SER A 32 3.87 -40.32 -32.87
N SER A 33 3.76 -41.44 -32.13
CA SER A 33 3.64 -41.43 -30.66
C SER A 33 4.87 -40.83 -29.98
N ILE A 34 6.11 -41.07 -30.51
CA ILE A 34 7.34 -40.48 -29.95
C ILE A 34 7.32 -38.96 -30.12
N TYR A 35 6.90 -38.48 -31.30
CA TYR A 35 6.80 -37.03 -31.53
C TYR A 35 5.75 -36.36 -30.65
N VAL A 36 4.60 -37.02 -30.41
CA VAL A 36 3.58 -36.53 -29.48
C VAL A 36 4.13 -36.40 -28.07
N VAL A 37 4.81 -37.44 -27.56
CA VAL A 37 5.43 -37.38 -26.23
C VAL A 37 6.50 -36.30 -26.17
N MET A 38 7.38 -36.22 -27.18
CA MET A 38 8.42 -35.18 -27.27
C MET A 38 7.85 -33.76 -27.23
N TYR A 39 6.81 -33.49 -28.05
CA TYR A 39 6.19 -32.17 -28.06
C TYR A 39 5.41 -31.89 -26.76
N SER A 40 4.82 -32.90 -26.12
CA SER A 40 4.18 -32.73 -24.80
C SER A 40 5.19 -32.30 -23.74
N PHE A 41 6.39 -32.91 -23.71
CA PHE A 41 7.46 -32.49 -22.80
C PHE A 41 7.98 -31.07 -23.14
N VAL A 42 8.19 -30.76 -24.42
CA VAL A 42 8.60 -29.40 -24.84
C VAL A 42 7.58 -28.37 -24.39
N PHE A 43 6.29 -28.64 -24.59
CA PHE A 43 5.21 -27.73 -24.15
C PHE A 43 5.18 -27.58 -22.63
N LEU A 44 5.36 -28.66 -21.88
CA LEU A 44 5.44 -28.64 -20.42
C LEU A 44 6.61 -27.79 -19.93
N PHE A 45 7.80 -27.97 -20.53
CA PHE A 45 8.99 -27.17 -20.17
C PHE A 45 8.80 -25.69 -20.52
N LEU A 46 8.22 -25.37 -21.67
CA LEU A 46 7.91 -23.97 -22.03
C LEU A 46 6.91 -23.35 -21.08
N GLY A 47 5.87 -24.10 -20.69
CA GLY A 47 4.90 -23.67 -19.67
C GLY A 47 5.56 -23.43 -18.30
N MET A 48 6.49 -24.31 -17.90
CA MET A 48 7.23 -24.15 -16.65
C MET A 48 8.18 -22.94 -16.69
N ILE A 49 8.87 -22.70 -17.81
CA ILE A 49 9.72 -21.52 -17.99
C ILE A 49 8.85 -20.25 -17.93
N ALA A 50 7.73 -20.21 -18.63
CA ALA A 50 6.80 -19.07 -18.60
C ALA A 50 6.29 -18.82 -17.17
N TYR A 51 5.89 -19.86 -16.45
CA TYR A 51 5.48 -19.76 -15.05
C TYR A 51 6.60 -19.20 -14.17
N LEU A 52 7.84 -19.71 -14.29
CA LEU A 52 8.98 -19.21 -13.51
C LEU A 52 9.28 -17.75 -13.81
N CYS A 53 9.23 -17.33 -15.08
CA CYS A 53 9.40 -15.92 -15.45
C CYS A 53 8.34 -15.03 -14.84
N LEU A 54 7.07 -15.44 -14.88
CA LEU A 54 5.96 -14.71 -14.25
C LEU A 54 6.10 -14.68 -12.73
N TYR A 55 6.45 -15.80 -12.11
CA TYR A 55 6.66 -15.91 -10.67
C TYR A 55 7.78 -14.99 -10.18
N VAL A 56 8.94 -14.99 -10.87
CA VAL A 56 10.06 -14.09 -10.54
C VAL A 56 9.67 -12.63 -10.76
N LYS A 57 8.92 -12.32 -11.82
CA LYS A 57 8.42 -10.95 -12.06
C LYS A 57 7.50 -10.47 -10.94
N GLN A 58 6.63 -11.33 -10.42
CA GLN A 58 5.66 -10.98 -9.39
C GLN A 58 6.26 -10.98 -7.97
N ASN A 59 7.15 -11.94 -7.66
CA ASN A 59 7.66 -12.18 -6.30
C ASN A 59 9.16 -11.89 -6.16
N GLY A 60 9.82 -11.37 -7.19
CA GLY A 60 11.28 -11.20 -7.21
C GLY A 60 11.82 -10.34 -6.06
N GLN A 61 11.11 -9.27 -5.68
CA GLN A 61 11.50 -8.41 -4.57
C GLN A 61 11.40 -9.14 -3.21
N ASP A 62 10.33 -9.88 -3.00
CA ASP A 62 10.13 -10.66 -1.78
C ASP A 62 11.19 -11.76 -1.64
N LEU A 63 11.55 -12.41 -2.75
CA LEU A 63 12.61 -13.40 -2.79
C LEU A 63 13.99 -12.80 -2.48
N LEU A 64 14.28 -11.61 -3.02
CA LEU A 64 15.54 -10.90 -2.78
C LEU A 64 15.65 -10.39 -1.34
N ASN A 65 14.56 -9.88 -0.79
CA ASN A 65 14.51 -9.33 0.57
C ASN A 65 14.30 -10.39 1.66
N ASN A 66 14.07 -11.66 1.28
CA ASN A 66 13.85 -12.73 2.24
C ASN A 66 15.08 -12.92 3.14
N SER A 67 14.86 -12.92 4.46
CA SER A 67 15.93 -13.05 5.48
C SER A 67 16.71 -14.36 5.41
N TYR A 68 16.13 -15.41 4.81
CA TYR A 68 16.80 -16.70 4.57
C TYR A 68 17.71 -16.70 3.32
N ASN A 69 17.72 -15.61 2.55
CA ASN A 69 18.59 -15.49 1.39
C ASN A 69 20.05 -15.30 1.83
N THR A 70 20.84 -16.37 1.79
CA THR A 70 22.24 -16.37 2.20
C THR A 70 23.12 -15.40 1.40
N ARG A 71 22.71 -15.04 0.17
CA ARG A 71 23.39 -14.04 -0.66
C ARG A 71 23.47 -12.66 0.03
N GLN A 72 22.49 -12.31 0.87
CA GLN A 72 22.52 -11.07 1.63
C GLN A 72 23.75 -10.98 2.55
N LYS A 73 24.15 -12.10 3.19
CA LYS A 73 25.33 -12.16 4.06
C LYS A 73 26.62 -11.90 3.28
N ILE A 74 26.72 -12.45 2.06
CA ILE A 74 27.88 -12.26 1.17
C ILE A 74 27.96 -10.78 0.75
N LEU A 75 26.83 -10.20 0.35
CA LEU A 75 26.79 -8.80 -0.07
C LEU A 75 27.16 -7.84 1.09
N LEU A 76 26.67 -8.08 2.30
CA LEU A 76 27.03 -7.29 3.49
C LEU A 76 28.50 -7.45 3.92
N ALA A 77 29.14 -8.57 3.58
CA ALA A 77 30.56 -8.75 3.81
C ALA A 77 31.41 -7.93 2.82
N GLN A 78 30.92 -7.73 1.60
CA GLN A 78 31.61 -7.02 0.51
C GLN A 78 31.25 -5.52 0.41
N ASN A 79 30.07 -5.15 0.88
CA ASN A 79 29.52 -3.80 0.74
C ASN A 79 29.05 -3.27 2.10
N TYR A 80 29.18 -1.96 2.33
CA TYR A 80 28.43 -1.28 3.39
C TYR A 80 27.09 -0.79 2.85
N ARG A 81 26.11 -0.61 3.76
CA ARG A 81 24.73 -0.30 3.41
C ARG A 81 24.60 1.12 2.91
N GLY A 82 23.97 1.32 1.75
CA GLY A 82 23.73 2.63 1.12
C GLY A 82 22.78 3.52 1.92
N SER A 83 22.67 4.77 1.55
CA SER A 83 21.88 5.79 2.23
C SER A 83 20.43 5.82 1.75
N ILE A 84 19.52 6.31 2.61
CA ILE A 84 18.12 6.57 2.31
C ILE A 84 17.90 8.06 2.39
N TYR A 85 17.34 8.63 1.33
CA TYR A 85 17.10 10.07 1.20
C TYR A 85 15.60 10.37 1.11
N ALA A 86 15.19 11.52 1.66
CA ALA A 86 13.90 12.12 1.38
C ALA A 86 13.85 12.66 -0.06
N SER A 87 12.69 13.09 -0.51
CA SER A 87 12.50 13.65 -1.87
C SER A 87 13.29 14.93 -2.12
N GLY A 88 13.57 15.73 -1.08
CA GLY A 88 14.40 16.93 -1.11
C GLY A 88 15.90 16.67 -1.05
N GLY A 89 16.32 15.41 -0.86
CA GLY A 89 17.72 15.02 -0.75
C GLY A 89 18.26 14.97 0.70
N GLU A 90 17.43 15.20 1.69
CA GLU A 90 17.80 15.07 3.10
C GLU A 90 18.08 13.60 3.45
N VAL A 91 19.11 13.35 4.25
CA VAL A 91 19.53 12.02 4.67
C VAL A 91 18.59 11.51 5.76
N LEU A 92 17.82 10.44 5.48
CA LEU A 92 16.94 9.79 6.45
C LEU A 92 17.62 8.63 7.18
N ALA A 93 18.55 7.96 6.50
CA ALA A 93 19.41 6.92 7.09
C ALA A 93 20.70 6.80 6.30
N GLU A 94 21.83 6.69 7.01
CA GLU A 94 23.16 6.52 6.41
C GLU A 94 24.03 5.55 7.22
N THR A 95 25.11 5.07 6.60
CA THR A 95 26.10 4.22 7.30
C THR A 95 27.38 5.03 7.52
N GLU A 96 27.66 5.37 8.77
CA GLU A 96 28.92 5.97 9.17
C GLU A 96 29.98 4.89 9.42
N ILE A 97 31.21 5.15 9.00
CA ILE A 97 32.35 4.27 9.28
C ILE A 97 33.24 4.96 10.32
N LYS A 98 33.24 4.47 11.56
CA LYS A 98 34.05 4.99 12.65
C LYS A 98 35.02 3.93 13.14
N ASN A 99 36.33 4.19 13.08
CA ASN A 99 37.38 3.26 13.52
C ASN A 99 37.27 1.86 12.88
N GLY A 100 36.80 1.78 11.61
CA GLY A 100 36.61 0.51 10.90
C GLY A 100 35.32 -0.23 11.25
N ALA A 101 34.49 0.29 12.15
CA ALA A 101 33.17 -0.24 12.46
C ALA A 101 32.08 0.53 11.69
N GLU A 102 31.11 -0.20 11.15
CA GLU A 102 29.94 0.37 10.49
C GLU A 102 28.85 0.64 11.53
N GLU A 103 28.35 1.87 11.55
CA GLU A 103 27.25 2.27 12.40
C GLU A 103 26.13 2.85 11.53
N ARG A 104 24.91 2.31 11.62
CA ARG A 104 23.74 2.85 10.94
C ARG A 104 23.17 3.99 11.75
N LYS A 105 22.97 5.16 11.11
CA LYS A 105 22.46 6.39 11.73
C LYS A 105 21.18 6.85 11.08
N TYR A 106 20.32 7.44 11.90
CA TYR A 106 19.02 7.98 11.52
C TYR A 106 18.93 9.46 11.97
N PRO A 107 19.40 10.42 11.16
CA PRO A 107 19.57 11.83 11.57
C PRO A 107 18.31 12.51 12.10
N TYR A 108 17.13 12.02 11.71
CA TYR A 108 15.84 12.53 12.18
C TYR A 108 15.26 11.76 13.38
N GLY A 109 16.01 10.84 13.99
CA GLY A 109 15.59 10.06 15.15
C GLY A 109 14.24 9.37 14.93
N ASN A 110 13.29 9.62 15.82
CA ASN A 110 11.99 8.97 15.82
C ASN A 110 11.01 9.46 14.73
N LEU A 111 11.29 10.60 14.07
CA LEU A 111 10.36 11.22 13.10
C LEU A 111 9.95 10.29 11.95
N PHE A 112 10.88 9.48 11.46
CA PHE A 112 10.65 8.54 10.35
C PHE A 112 10.69 7.07 10.79
N SER A 113 10.68 6.79 12.09
CA SER A 113 10.94 5.46 12.66
C SER A 113 10.08 4.35 12.04
N HIS A 114 8.79 4.58 11.81
CA HIS A 114 7.89 3.56 11.27
C HIS A 114 7.96 3.43 9.75
N VAL A 115 8.25 4.51 9.03
CA VAL A 115 8.27 4.50 7.56
C VAL A 115 9.64 4.12 7.02
N VAL A 116 10.72 4.70 7.57
CA VAL A 116 12.10 4.29 7.22
C VAL A 116 12.43 2.97 7.89
N GLY A 117 12.05 2.81 9.15
CA GLY A 117 12.29 1.60 9.91
C GLY A 117 13.68 1.53 10.52
N TYR A 118 14.15 0.32 10.76
CA TYR A 118 15.47 -0.01 11.31
C TYR A 118 16.06 -1.22 10.59
N SER A 119 17.40 -1.41 10.72
CA SER A 119 18.14 -2.51 10.11
C SER A 119 18.81 -3.47 11.07
N THR A 120 18.69 -3.25 12.39
CA THR A 120 19.19 -4.09 13.48
C THR A 120 18.05 -4.85 14.15
N ARG A 121 18.29 -6.05 14.72
CA ARG A 121 17.24 -6.91 15.30
C ARG A 121 16.10 -7.27 14.32
N GLY A 122 16.42 -7.39 13.05
CA GLY A 122 15.47 -7.52 11.95
C GLY A 122 15.53 -6.30 11.04
N LYS A 123 14.49 -6.12 10.22
CA LYS A 123 14.34 -4.95 9.35
C LYS A 123 12.86 -4.61 9.19
N THR A 124 12.55 -3.32 9.17
CA THR A 124 11.19 -2.82 8.94
C THR A 124 11.20 -1.65 7.97
N GLY A 125 10.02 -1.18 7.55
CA GLY A 125 9.90 0.00 6.71
C GLY A 125 10.70 -0.07 5.39
N ILE A 126 11.23 1.05 4.96
CA ILE A 126 12.06 1.17 3.75
C ILE A 126 13.37 0.38 3.88
N GLU A 127 13.93 0.28 5.09
CA GLU A 127 15.11 -0.55 5.37
C GLU A 127 14.88 -2.03 5.01
N ALA A 128 13.66 -2.55 5.18
CA ALA A 128 13.29 -3.89 4.75
C ALA A 128 12.92 -3.92 3.26
N GLN A 129 12.08 -2.99 2.80
CA GLN A 129 11.57 -2.95 1.44
C GLN A 129 12.68 -2.78 0.40
N ALA A 130 13.65 -1.90 0.67
CA ALA A 130 14.76 -1.58 -0.21
C ALA A 130 16.05 -2.38 0.10
N ASN A 131 15.99 -3.35 1.03
CA ASN A 131 17.17 -4.03 1.53
C ASN A 131 18.12 -4.55 0.43
N ALA A 132 17.56 -5.16 -0.62
CA ALA A 132 18.34 -5.70 -1.72
C ALA A 132 19.17 -4.63 -2.45
N TYR A 133 18.60 -3.43 -2.63
CA TYR A 133 19.32 -2.30 -3.24
C TYR A 133 20.38 -1.74 -2.29
N LEU A 134 20.00 -1.47 -1.04
CA LEU A 134 20.90 -0.88 -0.05
C LEU A 134 22.17 -1.70 0.22
N ILE A 135 22.14 -3.04 0.01
CA ILE A 135 23.32 -3.91 0.19
C ILE A 135 24.01 -4.29 -1.12
N GLN A 136 23.41 -3.95 -2.27
CA GLN A 136 24.02 -4.17 -3.58
C GLN A 136 24.84 -2.93 -3.96
N SER A 137 25.95 -3.11 -4.66
CA SER A 137 26.76 -2.02 -5.19
C SER A 137 26.76 -2.05 -6.71
N ASN A 138 26.40 -0.92 -7.32
CA ASN A 138 26.43 -0.70 -8.77
C ASN A 138 27.46 0.37 -9.18
N ILE A 139 28.54 0.50 -8.42
CA ILE A 139 29.70 1.33 -8.82
C ILE A 139 30.45 0.69 -10.01
N PRO A 140 31.27 1.46 -10.76
CA PRO A 140 32.08 0.96 -11.85
C PRO A 140 32.96 -0.22 -11.45
N LEU A 141 33.18 -1.17 -12.37
CA LEU A 141 34.01 -2.36 -12.10
C LEU A 141 35.44 -1.99 -11.70
N SER A 142 36.02 -0.92 -12.29
CA SER A 142 37.34 -0.40 -11.93
C SER A 142 37.45 -0.04 -10.44
N GLU A 143 36.41 0.60 -9.89
CA GLU A 143 36.37 0.95 -8.47
C GLU A 143 36.21 -0.28 -7.58
N LYS A 144 35.38 -1.26 -7.99
CA LYS A 144 35.26 -2.54 -7.27
C LYS A 144 36.58 -3.26 -7.15
N VAL A 145 37.35 -3.30 -8.26
CA VAL A 145 38.70 -3.95 -8.25
C VAL A 145 39.66 -3.20 -7.33
N ILE A 146 39.63 -1.87 -7.32
CA ILE A 146 40.46 -1.08 -6.40
C ILE A 146 40.07 -1.41 -4.94
N ASN A 147 38.76 -1.36 -4.60
CA ASN A 147 38.27 -1.65 -3.26
C ASN A 147 38.63 -3.07 -2.82
N GLU A 148 38.49 -4.07 -3.71
CA GLU A 148 38.84 -5.43 -3.41
C GLU A 148 40.36 -5.61 -3.15
N THR A 149 41.23 -4.92 -3.93
CA THR A 149 42.69 -4.98 -3.76
C THR A 149 43.16 -4.26 -2.50
N THR A 150 42.44 -3.24 -2.05
CA THR A 150 42.75 -2.49 -0.83
C THR A 150 42.08 -3.07 0.42
N GLY A 151 41.20 -4.08 0.24
CA GLY A 151 40.40 -4.66 1.33
C GLY A 151 39.26 -3.72 1.82
N ALA A 152 38.94 -2.68 1.06
CA ALA A 152 37.82 -1.80 1.34
C ALA A 152 36.48 -2.41 0.88
N LYS A 153 35.41 -2.13 1.61
CA LYS A 153 34.06 -2.47 1.16
C LYS A 153 33.55 -1.47 0.11
N ASN A 154 32.68 -1.95 -0.78
CA ASN A 154 32.01 -1.08 -1.74
C ASN A 154 30.82 -0.35 -1.09
N PRO A 155 30.46 0.88 -1.51
CA PRO A 155 29.20 1.49 -1.13
C PRO A 155 28.02 0.75 -1.72
N GLY A 156 26.97 0.52 -0.93
CA GLY A 156 25.69 0.07 -1.42
C GLY A 156 24.97 1.15 -2.22
N ASP A 157 23.92 0.78 -2.95
CA ASP A 157 23.13 1.74 -3.72
C ASP A 157 22.29 2.61 -2.79
N ASN A 158 22.09 3.86 -3.16
CA ASN A 158 21.30 4.84 -2.44
C ASN A 158 19.84 4.81 -2.88
N VAL A 159 18.92 5.02 -1.93
CA VAL A 159 17.48 4.98 -2.16
C VAL A 159 16.89 6.37 -1.92
N TYR A 160 16.25 6.93 -2.93
CA TYR A 160 15.47 8.17 -2.83
C TYR A 160 14.02 7.82 -2.63
N THR A 161 13.43 8.39 -1.59
CA THR A 161 12.03 8.16 -1.24
C THR A 161 11.12 9.25 -1.79
N THR A 162 9.81 9.04 -1.67
CA THR A 162 8.79 10.06 -1.99
C THR A 162 8.48 10.96 -0.79
N LEU A 163 9.09 10.69 0.39
CA LEU A 163 8.82 11.39 1.63
C LEU A 163 9.32 12.84 1.60
N GLN A 164 8.50 13.74 2.11
CA GLN A 164 8.82 15.17 2.25
C GLN A 164 9.00 15.49 3.74
N VAL A 165 10.21 15.94 4.12
CA VAL A 165 10.53 16.25 5.52
C VAL A 165 9.57 17.26 6.13
N PRO A 166 9.24 18.40 5.49
CA PRO A 166 8.34 19.38 6.07
C PRO A 166 6.93 18.86 6.33
N VAL A 167 6.39 18.05 5.42
CA VAL A 167 5.05 17.45 5.57
C VAL A 167 5.03 16.39 6.67
N GLN A 168 6.10 15.57 6.74
CA GLN A 168 6.28 14.58 7.80
C GLN A 168 6.38 15.24 9.19
N GLU A 169 7.15 16.33 9.31
CA GLU A 169 7.24 17.11 10.55
C GLU A 169 5.90 17.71 10.96
N ALA A 170 5.18 18.32 10.00
CA ALA A 170 3.86 18.87 10.26
C ALA A 170 2.86 17.81 10.74
N ALA A 171 2.88 16.64 10.11
CA ALA A 171 2.05 15.50 10.48
C ALA A 171 2.40 14.97 11.89
N SER A 172 3.70 14.84 12.20
CA SER A 172 4.17 14.40 13.51
C SER A 172 3.82 15.41 14.61
N LYS A 173 4.05 16.70 14.36
CA LYS A 173 3.69 17.80 15.27
C LYS A 173 2.16 17.92 15.44
N ALA A 174 1.38 17.61 14.41
CA ALA A 174 -0.09 17.64 14.51
C ALA A 174 -0.62 16.55 15.43
N LEU A 175 -0.08 15.32 15.37
CA LEU A 175 -0.42 14.23 16.29
C LEU A 175 0.09 14.49 17.72
N ASP A 176 1.18 15.25 17.87
CA ASP A 176 1.82 15.54 19.16
C ASP A 176 2.02 14.25 20.01
N ASN A 177 1.44 14.20 21.20
CA ASN A 177 1.53 13.05 22.11
C ASN A 177 0.34 12.07 21.98
N TYR A 178 -0.59 12.31 21.05
CA TYR A 178 -1.71 11.40 20.84
C TYR A 178 -1.24 10.11 20.16
N ARG A 179 -1.83 8.99 20.57
CA ARG A 179 -1.71 7.73 19.84
C ARG A 179 -2.53 7.80 18.57
N GLY A 180 -1.96 7.39 17.45
CA GLY A 180 -2.68 7.45 16.18
C GLY A 180 -1.76 7.37 14.97
N ALA A 181 -2.30 7.73 13.82
CA ALA A 181 -1.54 7.76 12.58
C ALA A 181 -2.01 8.87 11.64
N VAL A 182 -1.08 9.32 10.81
CA VAL A 182 -1.32 10.20 9.66
C VAL A 182 -0.71 9.56 8.42
N ILE A 183 -1.44 9.61 7.31
CA ILE A 183 -0.91 9.30 5.99
C ILE A 183 -1.31 10.41 5.02
N VAL A 184 -0.34 10.84 4.21
CA VAL A 184 -0.52 11.86 3.16
C VAL A 184 0.00 11.30 1.85
N THR A 185 -0.84 11.37 0.81
CA THR A 185 -0.49 10.89 -0.54
C THR A 185 -0.74 11.97 -1.59
N GLU A 186 0.09 12.02 -2.62
CA GLU A 186 -0.22 12.76 -3.85
C GLU A 186 -1.34 12.08 -4.61
N VAL A 187 -2.35 12.83 -5.00
CA VAL A 187 -3.58 12.31 -5.60
C VAL A 187 -3.32 11.64 -6.95
N LYS A 188 -2.61 12.32 -7.85
CA LYS A 188 -2.41 11.88 -9.25
C LYS A 188 -1.37 10.78 -9.40
N THR A 189 -0.49 10.60 -8.42
CA THR A 189 0.65 9.68 -8.54
C THR A 189 0.59 8.49 -7.58
N GLY A 190 -0.08 8.65 -6.44
CA GLY A 190 -0.05 7.67 -5.34
C GLY A 190 1.24 7.71 -4.50
N LYS A 191 2.12 8.70 -4.69
CA LYS A 191 3.30 8.90 -3.82
C LYS A 191 2.86 9.09 -2.38
N VAL A 192 3.43 8.33 -1.47
CA VAL A 192 3.26 8.58 -0.03
C VAL A 192 4.30 9.62 0.38
N ILE A 193 3.85 10.85 0.64
CA ILE A 193 4.74 11.98 0.96
C ILE A 193 4.95 12.16 2.46
N ALA A 194 4.04 11.62 3.29
CA ALA A 194 4.24 11.52 4.73
C ALA A 194 3.49 10.31 5.30
N MET A 195 4.09 9.67 6.30
CA MET A 195 3.49 8.54 7.02
C MET A 195 4.01 8.55 8.47
N VAL A 196 3.13 8.90 9.40
CA VAL A 196 3.41 9.00 10.83
C VAL A 196 2.59 7.97 11.59
N SER A 197 3.21 7.32 12.55
CA SER A 197 2.55 6.46 13.54
C SER A 197 3.06 6.80 14.93
N LYS A 198 2.17 6.93 15.91
CA LYS A 198 2.53 7.19 17.31
C LYS A 198 1.80 6.23 18.26
N PRO A 199 2.46 5.83 19.37
CA PRO A 199 3.81 6.22 19.80
C PRO A 199 4.88 5.71 18.85
N ASP A 200 5.96 6.48 18.73
CA ASP A 200 7.12 6.21 17.90
C ASP A 200 8.32 5.71 18.78
N PHE A 201 9.40 5.35 18.14
CA PHE A 201 10.62 4.86 18.77
C PHE A 201 11.86 5.47 18.09
N ASP A 202 13.00 5.45 18.78
CA ASP A 202 14.27 5.86 18.18
C ASP A 202 14.95 4.64 17.52
N PRO A 203 15.14 4.64 16.17
CA PRO A 203 15.78 3.55 15.47
C PRO A 203 17.28 3.39 15.82
N ASP A 204 17.95 4.45 16.29
CA ASP A 204 19.36 4.37 16.72
C ASP A 204 19.50 3.56 18.00
N THR A 205 18.52 3.59 18.90
CA THR A 205 18.55 2.86 20.18
C THR A 205 17.82 1.52 20.16
N ILE A 206 17.21 1.14 19.04
CA ILE A 206 16.35 -0.05 18.91
C ILE A 206 17.00 -1.34 19.42
N ALA A 207 18.32 -1.50 19.23
CA ALA A 207 19.04 -2.70 19.68
C ALA A 207 19.15 -2.79 21.20
N ALA A 208 19.28 -1.66 21.89
CA ALA A 208 19.37 -1.56 23.35
C ALA A 208 17.97 -1.64 23.99
N ASP A 209 16.98 -1.04 23.36
CA ASP A 209 15.60 -0.97 23.87
C ASP A 209 14.73 -2.17 23.45
N TRP A 210 15.27 -3.14 22.71
CA TRP A 210 14.52 -4.21 22.07
C TRP A 210 13.57 -4.97 23.01
N ASP A 211 14.07 -5.43 24.13
CA ASP A 211 13.27 -6.24 25.07
C ASP A 211 12.10 -5.41 25.63
N LYS A 212 12.37 -4.16 26.02
CA LYS A 212 11.35 -3.21 26.48
C LYS A 212 10.28 -2.91 25.42
N LEU A 213 10.69 -2.75 24.16
CA LEU A 213 9.78 -2.40 23.06
C LEU A 213 8.97 -3.62 22.58
N SER A 214 9.59 -4.81 22.53
CA SER A 214 8.95 -6.03 22.04
C SER A 214 7.98 -6.65 23.08
N GLU A 215 8.24 -6.48 24.36
CA GLU A 215 7.39 -6.99 25.44
C GLU A 215 6.21 -6.06 25.76
N ASN A 216 6.30 -4.79 25.42
CA ASN A 216 5.22 -3.81 25.66
C ASN A 216 4.14 -3.89 24.60
N THR A 217 3.26 -4.88 24.74
CA THR A 217 2.12 -5.09 23.82
C THR A 217 1.05 -4.00 23.92
N ASP A 218 0.91 -3.35 25.08
CA ASP A 218 -0.11 -2.32 25.30
C ASP A 218 0.15 -1.05 24.51
N SER A 219 1.41 -0.64 24.38
CA SER A 219 1.78 0.53 23.56
C SER A 219 1.82 0.21 22.08
N ALA A 220 2.15 -1.04 21.72
CA ALA A 220 2.39 -1.49 20.34
C ALA A 220 3.27 -0.50 19.55
N MET A 221 4.38 -0.04 20.17
CA MET A 221 5.25 1.01 19.63
C MET A 221 5.89 0.63 18.29
N LEU A 222 6.16 -0.66 18.06
CA LEU A 222 6.76 -1.13 16.81
C LEU A 222 5.75 -1.28 15.66
N MET A 223 4.45 -1.19 15.95
CA MET A 223 3.40 -1.31 14.94
C MET A 223 3.22 0.00 14.18
N ASN A 224 3.34 -0.04 12.85
CA ASN A 224 2.95 1.09 12.03
C ASN A 224 1.41 1.19 11.93
N ARG A 225 0.81 2.06 12.74
CA ARG A 225 -0.64 2.25 12.81
C ARG A 225 -1.26 2.71 11.49
N ALA A 226 -0.50 3.42 10.65
CA ALA A 226 -1.00 3.89 9.36
C ALA A 226 -1.31 2.74 8.41
N THR A 227 -0.52 1.65 8.47
CA THR A 227 -0.63 0.52 7.54
C THR A 227 -1.15 -0.76 8.18
N GLN A 228 -0.92 -0.96 9.49
CA GLN A 228 -1.22 -2.21 10.18
C GLN A 228 -2.36 -2.07 11.21
N GLY A 229 -2.65 -0.86 11.70
CA GLY A 229 -3.75 -0.62 12.63
C GLY A 229 -5.09 -0.88 11.96
N LEU A 230 -5.90 -1.77 12.55
CA LEU A 230 -7.25 -2.09 12.11
C LEU A 230 -8.24 -1.46 13.06
N TYR A 231 -8.97 -0.48 12.57
CA TYR A 231 -9.90 0.30 13.37
C TYR A 231 -11.31 0.33 12.74
N PRO A 232 -12.37 0.40 13.53
CA PRO A 232 -13.69 0.72 13.00
C PRO A 232 -13.63 2.11 12.34
N PRO A 233 -14.10 2.25 11.09
CA PRO A 233 -14.06 3.53 10.38
C PRO A 233 -15.09 4.54 10.90
N GLY A 234 -16.15 4.07 11.53
CA GLY A 234 -17.25 4.92 11.95
C GLY A 234 -17.81 5.74 10.78
N SER A 235 -18.14 6.99 11.05
CA SER A 235 -18.79 7.86 10.05
C SER A 235 -17.95 8.15 8.79
N THR A 236 -16.67 7.82 8.72
CA THR A 236 -15.92 7.91 7.45
C THR A 236 -16.40 6.87 6.45
N PHE A 237 -16.92 5.74 6.91
CA PHE A 237 -17.51 4.71 6.06
C PHE A 237 -18.79 5.16 5.34
N LYS A 238 -19.41 6.26 5.78
CA LYS A 238 -20.56 6.85 5.07
C LYS A 238 -20.23 7.29 3.65
N ILE A 239 -18.96 7.47 3.32
CA ILE A 239 -18.48 7.61 1.94
C ILE A 239 -18.87 6.36 1.14
N VAL A 240 -18.57 5.18 1.67
CA VAL A 240 -18.90 3.89 1.03
C VAL A 240 -20.41 3.69 0.96
N THR A 241 -21.13 3.99 2.06
CA THR A 241 -22.59 3.84 2.11
C THR A 241 -23.29 4.80 1.15
N ALA A 242 -22.80 6.05 1.02
CA ALA A 242 -23.33 7.00 0.04
C ALA A 242 -23.13 6.49 -1.39
N LEU A 243 -21.94 5.96 -1.70
CA LEU A 243 -21.67 5.33 -2.99
C LEU A 243 -22.60 4.14 -3.27
N CYS A 244 -22.81 3.27 -2.28
CA CYS A 244 -23.77 2.15 -2.40
C CYS A 244 -25.19 2.65 -2.67
N TYR A 245 -25.62 3.71 -1.95
CA TYR A 245 -26.96 4.26 -2.11
C TYR A 245 -27.14 4.91 -3.48
N MET A 246 -26.17 5.68 -3.96
CA MET A 246 -26.18 6.25 -5.31
C MET A 246 -26.28 5.17 -6.39
N ARG A 247 -25.56 4.06 -6.23
CA ARG A 247 -25.59 2.91 -7.16
C ARG A 247 -26.91 2.15 -7.15
N GLN A 248 -27.53 2.05 -5.98
CA GLN A 248 -28.84 1.42 -5.82
C GLN A 248 -29.98 2.29 -6.38
N HIS A 249 -29.84 3.63 -6.29
CA HIS A 249 -30.86 4.61 -6.64
C HIS A 249 -30.29 5.74 -7.52
N PRO A 250 -29.77 5.44 -8.72
CA PRO A 250 -29.00 6.40 -9.51
C PRO A 250 -29.80 7.64 -9.92
N GLU A 251 -31.11 7.50 -10.14
CA GLU A 251 -31.98 8.61 -10.55
C GLU A 251 -32.63 9.36 -9.38
N GLU A 252 -32.65 8.75 -8.19
CA GLU A 252 -33.46 9.20 -7.06
C GLU A 252 -32.65 9.71 -5.87
N TYR A 253 -31.36 9.34 -5.76
CA TYR A 253 -30.55 9.67 -4.58
C TYR A 253 -30.51 11.17 -4.27
N ALA A 254 -30.50 12.03 -5.28
CA ALA A 254 -30.48 13.49 -5.10
C ALA A 254 -31.79 14.05 -4.52
N SER A 255 -32.91 13.33 -4.69
CA SER A 255 -34.21 13.70 -4.15
C SER A 255 -34.50 13.11 -2.76
N TYR A 256 -33.55 12.34 -2.20
CA TYR A 256 -33.71 11.74 -0.88
C TYR A 256 -33.93 12.78 0.19
N THR A 257 -34.95 12.54 1.07
CA THR A 257 -35.20 13.34 2.26
C THR A 257 -35.57 12.46 3.45
N PHE A 258 -35.14 12.85 4.62
CA PHE A 258 -35.40 12.14 5.85
C PHE A 258 -35.68 13.11 7.02
N ASN A 259 -36.65 12.79 7.87
CA ASN A 259 -36.90 13.56 9.10
C ASN A 259 -36.25 12.85 10.29
N CYS A 260 -35.09 13.35 10.73
CA CYS A 260 -34.28 12.74 11.78
C CYS A 260 -34.75 13.17 13.18
N PRO A 261 -35.33 12.26 13.99
CA PRO A 261 -35.69 12.53 15.38
C PRO A 261 -34.53 12.32 16.38
N GLY A 262 -33.30 12.08 15.90
CA GLY A 262 -32.13 11.73 16.71
C GLY A 262 -31.86 10.22 16.83
N TYR A 263 -32.72 9.40 16.24
CA TYR A 263 -32.55 7.95 16.16
C TYR A 263 -33.25 7.36 14.93
N PHE A 264 -32.86 6.14 14.56
CA PHE A 264 -33.60 5.30 13.63
C PHE A 264 -33.84 3.93 14.26
N LYS A 265 -35.02 3.36 14.06
CA LYS A 265 -35.37 2.05 14.59
C LYS A 265 -36.13 1.20 13.56
N THR A 266 -35.88 -0.06 13.58
CA THR A 266 -36.67 -1.14 12.96
C THR A 266 -37.45 -1.88 14.05
N ALA A 267 -38.10 -2.96 13.70
CA ALA A 267 -38.73 -3.84 14.70
C ALA A 267 -37.69 -4.47 15.65
N ASN A 268 -36.47 -4.75 15.16
CA ASN A 268 -35.47 -5.57 15.84
C ASN A 268 -34.17 -4.82 16.21
N ALA A 269 -33.98 -3.59 15.74
CA ALA A 269 -32.75 -2.84 15.94
C ALA A 269 -32.98 -1.34 16.06
N ARG A 270 -32.07 -0.67 16.75
CA ARG A 270 -32.08 0.80 16.91
C ARG A 270 -30.67 1.35 16.84
N ILE A 271 -30.53 2.50 16.20
CA ILE A 271 -29.31 3.30 16.17
C ILE A 271 -29.64 4.76 16.54
N ASN A 272 -28.75 5.41 17.29
CA ASN A 272 -28.89 6.82 17.67
C ASN A 272 -27.91 7.68 16.89
N CYS A 273 -28.28 8.92 16.63
CA CYS A 273 -27.32 9.96 16.26
C CYS A 273 -26.36 10.25 17.41
N TYR A 274 -25.21 10.82 17.10
CA TYR A 274 -24.21 11.20 18.10
C TYR A 274 -24.84 12.06 19.19
N HIS A 275 -24.71 11.68 20.45
CA HIS A 275 -25.39 12.29 21.61
C HIS A 275 -26.92 12.39 21.50
N GLY A 276 -27.55 11.61 20.61
CA GLY A 276 -28.99 11.65 20.43
C GLY A 276 -29.53 12.92 19.75
N ILE A 277 -28.68 13.71 19.10
CA ILE A 277 -29.03 14.98 18.46
C ILE A 277 -30.01 14.74 17.31
N SER A 278 -31.16 15.42 17.34
CA SER A 278 -32.11 15.49 16.22
C SER A 278 -31.60 16.47 15.17
N HIS A 279 -31.54 16.03 13.88
CA HIS A 279 -31.15 16.90 12.77
C HIS A 279 -32.33 17.50 12.02
N GLY A 280 -33.60 17.13 12.40
CA GLY A 280 -34.80 17.58 11.70
C GLY A 280 -34.90 17.02 10.28
N LYS A 281 -35.52 17.77 9.40
CA LYS A 281 -35.60 17.41 7.99
C LYS A 281 -34.23 17.62 7.33
N VAL A 282 -33.70 16.60 6.74
CA VAL A 282 -32.40 16.61 6.02
C VAL A 282 -32.57 15.96 4.63
N ASP A 283 -31.91 16.51 3.65
CA ASP A 283 -31.74 15.87 2.34
C ASP A 283 -30.49 14.96 2.31
N PHE A 284 -30.10 14.46 1.12
CA PHE A 284 -28.93 13.58 0.96
C PHE A 284 -27.64 14.29 1.36
N THR A 285 -27.42 15.50 0.88
CA THR A 285 -26.23 16.31 1.16
C THR A 285 -26.13 16.70 2.63
N GLU A 286 -27.21 17.21 3.20
CA GLU A 286 -27.25 17.55 4.63
C GLU A 286 -27.07 16.33 5.54
N SER A 287 -27.62 15.17 5.14
CA SER A 287 -27.40 13.90 5.85
C SER A 287 -25.92 13.52 5.92
N PHE A 288 -25.20 13.72 4.82
CA PHE A 288 -23.77 13.45 4.75
C PHE A 288 -22.95 14.52 5.50
N ALA A 289 -23.26 15.80 5.29
CA ALA A 289 -22.57 16.94 5.90
C ALA A 289 -22.69 16.94 7.43
N LYS A 290 -23.90 16.75 7.95
CA LYS A 290 -24.19 16.64 9.40
C LYS A 290 -23.84 15.26 9.97
N SER A 291 -23.39 14.33 9.12
CA SER A 291 -23.06 12.95 9.51
C SER A 291 -24.19 12.23 10.26
N CYS A 292 -25.44 12.39 9.79
CA CYS A 292 -26.65 11.87 10.44
C CYS A 292 -26.70 10.34 10.43
N ASN A 293 -26.53 9.70 11.60
CA ASN A 293 -26.60 8.24 11.71
C ASN A 293 -27.98 7.70 11.34
N SER A 294 -29.05 8.39 11.76
CA SER A 294 -30.42 7.96 11.51
C SER A 294 -30.77 7.94 10.03
N SER A 295 -30.35 8.96 9.29
CA SER A 295 -30.54 9.04 7.85
C SER A 295 -29.74 7.96 7.11
N PHE A 296 -28.46 7.78 7.45
CA PHE A 296 -27.62 6.73 6.86
C PHE A 296 -28.08 5.31 7.21
N ALA A 297 -28.62 5.10 8.41
CA ALA A 297 -29.26 3.85 8.78
C ALA A 297 -30.53 3.58 7.92
N ASN A 298 -31.33 4.62 7.66
CA ASN A 298 -32.48 4.52 6.75
C ASN A 298 -32.04 4.17 5.32
N MET A 299 -30.99 4.81 4.79
CA MET A 299 -30.40 4.45 3.49
C MET A 299 -29.87 3.01 3.49
N GLY A 300 -29.17 2.58 4.54
CA GLY A 300 -28.66 1.21 4.67
C GLY A 300 -29.74 0.13 4.62
N MET A 301 -30.97 0.44 5.08
CA MET A 301 -32.11 -0.47 4.94
C MET A 301 -32.63 -0.60 3.49
N GLN A 302 -32.31 0.37 2.65
CA GLN A 302 -32.73 0.41 1.24
C GLN A 302 -31.68 -0.16 0.28
N ILE A 303 -30.45 -0.36 0.75
CA ILE A 303 -29.37 -0.96 -0.02
C ILE A 303 -29.44 -2.47 0.16
N ASP A 304 -29.45 -3.22 -0.93
CA ASP A 304 -29.40 -4.67 -0.87
C ASP A 304 -27.97 -5.20 -0.56
N ARG A 305 -27.90 -6.46 -0.15
CA ARG A 305 -26.63 -7.09 0.21
C ARG A 305 -25.66 -7.15 -0.97
N GLU A 306 -26.15 -7.46 -2.16
CA GLU A 306 -25.33 -7.62 -3.37
C GLU A 306 -24.64 -6.30 -3.73
N THR A 307 -25.36 -5.20 -3.70
CA THR A 307 -24.82 -3.84 -3.95
C THR A 307 -23.75 -3.47 -2.92
N PHE A 308 -23.97 -3.77 -1.62
CA PHE A 308 -22.96 -3.55 -0.59
C PHE A 308 -21.71 -4.40 -0.84
N GLU A 309 -21.86 -5.72 -1.00
CA GLU A 309 -20.73 -6.65 -1.19
C GLU A 309 -19.94 -6.33 -2.45
N LYS A 310 -20.61 -6.00 -3.54
CA LYS A 310 -19.99 -5.59 -4.80
C LYS A 310 -19.18 -4.31 -4.61
N THR A 311 -19.78 -3.27 -4.01
CA THR A 311 -19.13 -1.97 -3.83
C THR A 311 -17.91 -2.07 -2.90
N VAL A 312 -18.01 -2.75 -1.76
CA VAL A 312 -16.86 -2.91 -0.84
C VAL A 312 -15.75 -3.75 -1.46
N LYS A 313 -16.08 -4.74 -2.30
CA LYS A 313 -15.10 -5.52 -3.05
C LYS A 313 -14.39 -4.68 -4.11
N GLU A 314 -15.13 -3.87 -4.86
CA GLU A 314 -14.56 -2.92 -5.82
C GLU A 314 -13.62 -1.93 -5.13
N LEU A 315 -13.93 -1.51 -3.90
CA LEU A 315 -13.08 -0.68 -3.06
C LEU A 315 -11.94 -1.46 -2.36
N SER A 316 -11.74 -2.75 -2.66
CA SER A 316 -10.66 -3.62 -2.15
C SER A 316 -10.79 -4.06 -0.68
N PHE A 317 -11.96 -4.01 -0.08
CA PHE A 317 -12.18 -4.72 1.18
C PHE A 317 -12.07 -6.23 0.97
N ASN A 318 -11.51 -6.94 1.96
CA ASN A 318 -11.25 -8.38 1.90
C ASN A 318 -10.31 -8.82 0.76
N GLU A 319 -9.62 -7.88 0.10
CA GLU A 319 -8.67 -8.13 -0.97
C GLU A 319 -7.27 -7.64 -0.59
N LYS A 320 -6.25 -8.14 -1.29
CA LYS A 320 -4.89 -7.64 -1.14
C LYS A 320 -4.76 -6.26 -1.76
N LEU A 321 -4.21 -5.31 -1.01
CA LEU A 321 -3.88 -4.00 -1.54
C LEU A 321 -2.59 -4.06 -2.39
N PRO A 322 -2.47 -3.20 -3.40
CA PRO A 322 -1.33 -3.19 -4.33
C PRO A 322 -0.12 -2.44 -3.76
N VAL A 323 0.28 -2.77 -2.55
CA VAL A 323 1.40 -2.13 -1.85
C VAL A 323 2.54 -3.12 -1.62
N SER A 324 3.76 -2.62 -1.59
CA SER A 324 5.00 -3.42 -1.41
C SER A 324 5.57 -3.35 0.01
N PHE A 325 4.87 -2.74 0.94
CA PHE A 325 5.23 -2.65 2.35
C PHE A 325 4.22 -3.38 3.24
N LEU A 326 4.60 -3.65 4.47
CA LEU A 326 3.77 -4.41 5.41
C LEU A 326 2.48 -3.65 5.77
N TYR A 327 1.35 -4.32 5.65
CA TYR A 327 0.04 -3.78 5.98
C TYR A 327 -0.91 -4.88 6.49
N SER A 328 -2.00 -4.47 7.14
CA SER A 328 -3.12 -5.33 7.51
C SER A 328 -4.28 -5.16 6.54
N GLN A 329 -4.94 -6.25 6.19
CA GLN A 329 -6.06 -6.24 5.27
C GLN A 329 -7.33 -5.71 5.95
N SER A 330 -7.95 -4.70 5.37
CA SER A 330 -9.26 -4.18 5.80
C SER A 330 -10.36 -5.20 5.52
N ARG A 331 -11.31 -5.30 6.44
CA ARG A 331 -12.36 -6.33 6.41
C ARG A 331 -13.74 -5.73 6.53
N PHE A 332 -14.63 -6.29 5.75
CA PHE A 332 -16.06 -6.03 5.77
C PHE A 332 -16.78 -7.37 5.61
N SER A 333 -17.72 -7.67 6.47
CA SER A 333 -18.47 -8.92 6.39
C SER A 333 -19.86 -8.77 6.98
N PHE A 334 -20.80 -9.52 6.40
CA PHE A 334 -22.13 -9.75 6.95
C PHE A 334 -22.29 -11.24 7.28
N SER A 335 -23.25 -11.56 8.15
CA SER A 335 -23.76 -12.93 8.29
C SER A 335 -24.49 -13.38 7.01
N GLU A 336 -24.78 -14.70 6.90
CA GLU A 336 -25.55 -15.22 5.78
C GLU A 336 -26.94 -14.56 5.66
N GLU A 337 -27.55 -14.25 6.82
CA GLU A 337 -28.81 -13.52 6.92
C GLU A 337 -28.54 -12.03 7.19
N PHE A 338 -28.31 -11.22 6.26
CA PHE A 338 -28.10 -9.77 6.43
C PHE A 338 -29.16 -9.13 7.33
N THR A 339 -28.94 -9.18 8.64
CA THR A 339 -29.89 -8.74 9.68
C THR A 339 -30.06 -7.23 9.72
N ASP A 340 -31.17 -6.73 10.25
CA ASP A 340 -31.40 -5.29 10.45
C ASP A 340 -30.29 -4.64 11.26
N ALA A 341 -29.84 -5.30 12.34
CA ALA A 341 -28.77 -4.76 13.19
C ALA A 341 -27.44 -4.62 12.41
N GLU A 342 -27.08 -5.59 11.58
CA GLU A 342 -25.89 -5.52 10.73
C GLU A 342 -26.03 -4.43 9.68
N ARG A 343 -27.17 -4.27 9.04
CA ARG A 343 -27.44 -3.19 8.08
C ARG A 343 -27.26 -1.81 8.71
N LEU A 344 -27.86 -1.60 9.88
CA LEU A 344 -27.75 -0.33 10.60
C LEU A 344 -26.31 -0.01 11.00
N GLN A 345 -25.58 -1.02 11.51
CA GLN A 345 -24.17 -0.84 11.92
C GLN A 345 -23.25 -0.63 10.71
N ALA A 346 -23.40 -1.45 9.67
CA ALA A 346 -22.61 -1.33 8.45
C ALA A 346 -22.80 0.03 7.78
N ALA A 347 -24.03 0.52 7.71
CA ALA A 347 -24.34 1.82 7.10
C ALA A 347 -23.61 3.01 7.74
N ILE A 348 -23.12 2.86 8.98
CA ILE A 348 -22.37 3.90 9.70
C ILE A 348 -20.93 3.47 10.03
N GLY A 349 -20.44 2.37 9.43
CA GLY A 349 -19.07 1.91 9.60
C GLY A 349 -18.74 1.35 10.98
N GLN A 350 -19.69 0.66 11.58
CA GLN A 350 -19.58 -0.02 12.87
C GLN A 350 -19.76 -1.55 12.67
N GLY A 351 -19.82 -2.29 13.75
CA GLY A 351 -19.97 -3.74 13.73
C GLY A 351 -18.66 -4.46 13.40
N THR A 352 -18.68 -5.32 12.39
CA THR A 352 -17.51 -6.13 11.98
C THR A 352 -16.56 -5.40 11.02
N THR A 353 -16.90 -4.18 10.60
CA THR A 353 -16.11 -3.40 9.66
C THR A 353 -14.86 -2.84 10.33
N VAL A 354 -13.69 -3.21 9.81
CA VAL A 354 -12.41 -2.62 10.25
C VAL A 354 -11.55 -2.29 9.04
N MET A 355 -10.84 -1.16 9.11
CA MET A 355 -9.94 -0.74 8.04
C MET A 355 -8.70 -0.04 8.56
N THR A 356 -7.66 -0.02 7.74
CA THR A 356 -6.44 0.72 8.01
C THR A 356 -6.57 2.18 7.53
N PRO A 357 -5.85 3.13 8.16
CA PRO A 357 -5.75 4.50 7.64
C PRO A 357 -5.27 4.57 6.19
N LEU A 358 -4.31 3.72 5.82
CA LEU A 358 -3.85 3.58 4.43
C LEU A 358 -5.00 3.27 3.48
N HIS A 359 -5.84 2.29 3.78
CA HIS A 359 -6.93 1.91 2.89
C HIS A 359 -7.99 3.01 2.75
N LEU A 360 -8.32 3.70 3.84
CA LEU A 360 -9.22 4.85 3.80
C LEU A 360 -8.60 5.99 2.97
N ASN A 361 -7.29 6.22 3.09
CA ASN A 361 -6.58 7.20 2.28
C ASN A 361 -6.62 6.85 0.78
N MET A 362 -6.43 5.58 0.41
CA MET A 362 -6.52 5.11 -0.98
C MET A 362 -7.93 5.34 -1.57
N ILE A 363 -8.99 5.11 -0.79
CA ILE A 363 -10.38 5.39 -1.21
C ILE A 363 -10.57 6.90 -1.40
N THR A 364 -10.07 7.71 -0.46
CA THR A 364 -10.14 9.18 -0.53
C THR A 364 -9.36 9.72 -1.72
N GLN A 365 -8.15 9.18 -1.97
CA GLN A 365 -7.34 9.49 -3.13
C GLN A 365 -8.06 9.14 -4.44
N ALA A 366 -8.75 7.99 -4.50
CA ALA A 366 -9.52 7.60 -5.68
C ALA A 366 -10.70 8.55 -5.96
N ILE A 367 -11.39 9.04 -4.92
CA ILE A 367 -12.41 10.09 -5.07
C ILE A 367 -11.77 11.34 -5.66
N ALA A 368 -10.69 11.81 -5.08
CA ALA A 368 -9.96 12.99 -5.54
C ALA A 368 -9.40 12.84 -6.97
N ASN A 369 -9.20 11.62 -7.46
CA ASN A 369 -8.61 11.29 -8.76
C ASN A 369 -9.64 10.78 -9.79
N GLY A 370 -10.86 11.31 -9.75
CA GLY A 370 -11.91 10.98 -10.74
C GLY A 370 -12.29 9.49 -10.76
N GLY A 371 -12.21 8.82 -9.62
CA GLY A 371 -12.57 7.41 -9.45
C GLY A 371 -11.45 6.40 -9.69
N VAL A 372 -10.23 6.85 -9.97
CA VAL A 372 -9.06 5.99 -10.23
C VAL A 372 -8.19 5.88 -8.99
N MET A 373 -8.08 4.68 -8.46
CA MET A 373 -7.19 4.34 -7.35
C MET A 373 -5.77 4.11 -7.86
N MET A 374 -4.80 4.86 -7.33
CA MET A 374 -3.37 4.67 -7.63
C MET A 374 -2.74 3.64 -6.69
N LYS A 375 -1.62 3.04 -7.11
CA LYS A 375 -0.80 2.21 -6.23
C LYS A 375 0.06 3.08 -5.32
N PRO A 376 -0.10 3.03 -3.99
CA PRO A 376 0.76 3.76 -3.09
C PRO A 376 2.20 3.25 -3.14
N TYR A 377 3.18 4.17 -3.19
CA TYR A 377 4.60 3.82 -3.17
C TYR A 377 5.44 4.82 -2.38
N LEU A 378 6.58 4.34 -1.88
CA LEU A 378 7.49 5.07 -1.00
C LEU A 378 8.88 5.31 -1.61
N ILE A 379 9.27 4.53 -2.62
CA ILE A 379 10.58 4.60 -3.26
C ILE A 379 10.43 5.23 -4.64
N ASP A 380 11.06 6.38 -4.85
CA ASP A 380 11.08 7.07 -6.14
C ASP A 380 12.16 6.50 -7.06
N SER A 381 13.39 6.39 -6.55
CA SER A 381 14.52 5.91 -7.35
C SER A 381 15.62 5.28 -6.51
N VAL A 382 16.46 4.53 -7.19
CA VAL A 382 17.68 3.93 -6.65
C VAL A 382 18.84 4.39 -7.52
N THR A 383 19.90 4.89 -6.90
CA THR A 383 21.12 5.32 -7.59
C THR A 383 22.34 4.59 -7.02
N SER A 384 23.35 4.40 -7.83
CA SER A 384 24.68 4.05 -7.31
C SER A 384 25.29 5.27 -6.59
N GLU A 385 26.38 5.06 -5.86
CA GLU A 385 27.06 6.13 -5.09
C GLU A 385 27.49 7.31 -5.96
N ASN A 386 27.84 7.07 -7.21
CA ASN A 386 28.22 8.13 -8.18
C ASN A 386 27.00 8.83 -8.84
N GLY A 387 25.77 8.58 -8.37
CA GLY A 387 24.55 9.19 -8.87
C GLY A 387 23.95 8.56 -10.12
N THR A 388 24.52 7.46 -10.66
CA THR A 388 23.93 6.76 -11.79
C THR A 388 22.62 6.09 -11.38
N VAL A 389 21.53 6.38 -12.10
CA VAL A 389 20.22 5.79 -11.82
C VAL A 389 20.24 4.29 -12.15
N VAL A 390 20.07 3.46 -11.13
CA VAL A 390 19.96 2.00 -11.21
C VAL A 390 18.52 1.58 -11.50
N LYS A 391 17.55 2.25 -10.84
CA LYS A 391 16.13 2.01 -11.05
C LYS A 391 15.33 3.27 -10.73
N LYS A 392 14.29 3.50 -11.51
CA LYS A 392 13.29 4.53 -11.24
C LYS A 392 11.91 3.88 -11.16
N PHE A 393 11.11 4.31 -10.20
CA PHE A 393 9.71 3.92 -10.05
C PHE A 393 8.84 5.03 -10.63
N SER A 394 7.71 4.66 -11.19
CA SER A 394 6.75 5.59 -11.77
C SER A 394 5.36 5.34 -11.18
N PRO A 395 4.50 6.36 -11.21
CA PRO A 395 3.10 6.18 -10.84
C PRO A 395 2.44 5.05 -11.63
N GLU A 396 1.66 4.23 -10.94
CA GLU A 396 0.87 3.16 -11.55
C GLU A 396 -0.58 3.25 -11.08
N GLU A 397 -1.50 3.20 -12.03
CA GLU A 397 -2.91 3.00 -11.72
C GLU A 397 -3.13 1.57 -11.21
N TYR A 398 -3.92 1.43 -10.15
CA TYR A 398 -4.33 0.12 -9.68
C TYR A 398 -5.59 -0.34 -10.38
N LYS A 399 -6.68 0.42 -10.21
CA LYS A 399 -7.96 0.16 -10.86
C LYS A 399 -8.90 1.37 -10.74
N ARG A 400 -9.87 1.47 -11.64
CA ARG A 400 -11.01 2.36 -11.45
C ARG A 400 -11.99 1.70 -10.47
N VAL A 401 -12.34 2.40 -9.39
CA VAL A 401 -13.20 1.90 -8.31
C VAL A 401 -14.58 2.56 -8.28
N MET A 402 -14.72 3.66 -9.00
CA MET A 402 -15.98 4.38 -9.21
C MET A 402 -15.95 5.16 -10.52
N THR A 403 -17.11 5.59 -11.02
CA THR A 403 -17.18 6.44 -12.21
C THR A 403 -16.74 7.87 -11.87
N THR A 404 -16.51 8.69 -12.89
CA THR A 404 -16.17 10.10 -12.70
C THR A 404 -17.35 10.85 -12.04
N GLU A 405 -18.57 10.57 -12.46
CA GLU A 405 -19.79 11.17 -11.93
C GLU A 405 -19.99 10.78 -10.43
N GLU A 406 -19.74 9.52 -10.06
CA GLU A 406 -19.76 9.06 -8.66
C GLU A 406 -18.71 9.80 -7.82
N SER A 407 -17.51 10.00 -8.37
CA SER A 407 -16.41 10.72 -7.73
C SER A 407 -16.75 12.20 -7.53
N GLU A 408 -17.29 12.87 -8.55
CA GLU A 408 -17.73 14.26 -8.48
C GLU A 408 -18.85 14.43 -7.45
N ALA A 409 -19.85 13.56 -7.45
CA ALA A 409 -20.92 13.59 -6.46
C ALA A 409 -20.40 13.42 -5.01
N LEU A 410 -19.48 12.49 -4.78
CA LEU A 410 -18.82 12.32 -3.47
C LEU A 410 -17.98 13.53 -3.10
N THR A 411 -17.30 14.17 -4.05
CA THR A 411 -16.52 15.39 -3.82
C THR A 411 -17.42 16.52 -3.33
N GLU A 412 -18.56 16.75 -3.96
CA GLU A 412 -19.54 17.78 -3.52
C GLU A 412 -20.10 17.45 -2.14
N LEU A 413 -20.40 16.19 -1.83
CA LEU A 413 -20.79 15.79 -0.48
C LEU A 413 -19.69 16.08 0.56
N MET A 414 -18.42 15.80 0.21
CA MET A 414 -17.29 16.02 1.10
C MET A 414 -16.96 17.51 1.27
N LYS A 415 -17.22 18.37 0.26
CA LYS A 415 -17.17 19.84 0.37
C LYS A 415 -18.22 20.35 1.36
N ALA A 416 -19.45 19.87 1.26
CA ALA A 416 -20.53 20.26 2.19
C ALA A 416 -20.19 19.91 3.65
N VAL A 417 -19.43 18.85 3.94
CA VAL A 417 -18.95 18.53 5.30
C VAL A 417 -18.04 19.64 5.84
N VAL A 418 -17.24 20.26 4.99
CA VAL A 418 -16.31 21.35 5.36
C VAL A 418 -17.05 22.68 5.45
N GLU A 419 -17.96 22.97 4.55
CA GLU A 419 -18.68 24.23 4.47
C GLU A 419 -19.76 24.36 5.56
N GLU A 420 -20.57 23.34 5.73
CA GLU A 420 -21.75 23.36 6.60
C GLU A 420 -21.76 22.32 7.71
N GLY A 421 -20.89 21.31 7.59
CA GLY A 421 -20.92 20.10 8.39
C GLY A 421 -19.92 20.03 9.54
N THR A 422 -19.51 18.80 9.80
CA THR A 422 -18.69 18.42 10.97
C THR A 422 -17.21 18.79 10.83
N ALA A 423 -16.74 19.21 9.64
CA ALA A 423 -15.34 19.58 9.39
C ALA A 423 -15.11 21.09 9.26
N LYS A 424 -16.02 21.95 9.68
CA LYS A 424 -15.90 23.42 9.56
C LYS A 424 -14.58 24.02 10.05
N LYS A 425 -13.92 23.37 11.02
CA LYS A 425 -12.64 23.87 11.58
C LYS A 425 -11.49 23.84 10.55
N VAL A 426 -11.59 23.08 9.44
CA VAL A 426 -10.59 23.10 8.37
C VAL A 426 -10.79 24.26 7.39
N SER A 427 -11.97 24.89 7.36
CA SER A 427 -12.25 26.02 6.48
C SER A 427 -11.38 27.26 6.78
N GLY A 428 -11.44 28.26 5.89
CA GLY A 428 -10.66 29.50 6.00
C GLY A 428 -9.19 29.32 5.63
N LEU A 429 -8.90 28.39 4.75
CA LEU A 429 -7.66 28.26 3.98
C LEU A 429 -7.82 29.02 2.65
N GLU A 430 -6.72 29.33 1.97
CA GLU A 430 -6.74 29.99 0.65
C GLU A 430 -7.22 29.06 -0.48
N PHE A 431 -7.39 27.79 -0.17
CA PHE A 431 -7.85 26.73 -1.07
C PHE A 431 -9.03 25.98 -0.41
N THR A 432 -9.81 25.33 -1.25
CA THR A 432 -10.95 24.51 -0.81
C THR A 432 -10.50 23.13 -0.33
N VAL A 433 -11.24 22.58 0.63
CA VAL A 433 -11.02 21.23 1.16
C VAL A 433 -12.30 20.42 1.06
N ALA A 434 -12.18 19.19 0.56
CA ALA A 434 -13.24 18.19 0.66
C ALA A 434 -12.83 17.14 1.70
N GLY A 435 -13.75 16.78 2.62
CA GLY A 435 -13.37 15.84 3.69
C GLY A 435 -14.54 15.21 4.41
N LYS A 436 -14.25 14.21 5.22
CA LYS A 436 -15.23 13.51 6.09
C LYS A 436 -14.63 13.23 7.45
N THR A 437 -15.36 13.57 8.49
CA THR A 437 -15.03 13.22 9.88
C THR A 437 -15.62 11.88 10.26
N GLY A 438 -15.01 11.24 11.24
CA GLY A 438 -15.53 10.07 11.92
C GLY A 438 -15.29 10.15 13.43
N SER A 439 -16.25 9.61 14.18
CA SER A 439 -16.10 9.26 15.58
C SER A 439 -16.53 7.81 15.68
N ALA A 440 -15.58 6.92 15.89
CA ALA A 440 -15.81 5.48 15.85
C ALA A 440 -15.71 4.90 17.26
N GLU A 441 -16.84 4.44 17.81
CA GLU A 441 -16.85 3.79 19.12
C GLU A 441 -16.06 2.47 19.05
N TYR A 442 -15.31 2.17 20.11
CA TYR A 442 -14.53 0.94 20.24
C TYR A 442 -14.64 0.38 21.66
N GLY A 443 -14.34 -0.92 21.81
CA GLY A 443 -14.42 -1.58 23.10
C GLY A 443 -15.85 -1.73 23.65
N GLN A 444 -15.96 -2.01 24.94
CA GLN A 444 -17.24 -2.19 25.64
C GLN A 444 -17.66 -0.93 26.41
N THR A 445 -16.80 0.05 26.54
CA THR A 445 -17.06 1.29 27.26
C THR A 445 -17.76 2.29 26.36
N LYS A 446 -19.03 2.56 26.64
CA LYS A 446 -19.83 3.49 25.86
C LYS A 446 -19.27 4.91 25.98
N GLY A 447 -19.03 5.54 24.83
CA GLY A 447 -18.55 6.94 24.74
C GLY A 447 -17.05 7.07 24.44
N GLU A 448 -16.28 5.99 24.50
CA GLU A 448 -14.89 6.01 24.01
C GLU A 448 -14.88 5.83 22.49
N SER A 449 -14.30 6.77 21.78
CA SER A 449 -14.24 6.72 20.33
C SER A 449 -12.90 7.19 19.76
N HIS A 450 -12.53 6.61 18.62
CA HIS A 450 -11.42 7.10 17.80
C HIS A 450 -11.88 8.29 16.98
N ALA A 451 -11.04 9.31 16.90
CA ALA A 451 -11.30 10.50 16.08
C ALA A 451 -10.67 10.30 14.70
N TRP A 452 -11.48 10.42 13.64
CA TRP A 452 -11.05 10.30 12.27
C TRP A 452 -11.27 11.56 11.46
N PHE A 453 -10.37 11.79 10.51
CA PHE A 453 -10.56 12.66 9.37
C PHE A 453 -9.94 12.04 8.14
N THR A 454 -10.62 12.15 6.99
CA THR A 454 -10.06 11.89 5.68
C THR A 454 -10.55 12.96 4.72
N GLY A 455 -9.67 13.43 3.83
CA GLY A 455 -10.03 14.49 2.89
C GLY A 455 -8.87 14.81 1.95
N PHE A 456 -9.11 15.72 1.04
CA PHE A 456 -8.14 16.14 0.04
C PHE A 456 -8.27 17.64 -0.27
N ALA A 457 -7.23 18.21 -0.83
CA ALA A 457 -7.18 19.61 -1.23
C ALA A 457 -6.23 19.80 -2.43
N PRO A 458 -6.46 20.88 -3.24
CA PRO A 458 -7.69 21.64 -3.37
C PRO A 458 -8.86 20.74 -3.82
N ALA A 459 -10.11 21.08 -3.55
CA ALA A 459 -11.24 20.23 -3.92
C ALA A 459 -11.48 20.19 -5.44
N GLU A 460 -11.14 21.27 -6.16
CA GLU A 460 -11.35 21.43 -7.60
C GLU A 460 -10.23 20.83 -8.46
N ASP A 461 -8.98 20.90 -8.01
CA ASP A 461 -7.81 20.25 -8.64
C ASP A 461 -6.97 19.58 -7.54
N PRO A 462 -7.35 18.40 -7.10
CA PRO A 462 -6.75 17.75 -5.95
C PRO A 462 -5.28 17.39 -6.14
N GLU A 463 -4.44 17.80 -5.18
CA GLU A 463 -3.02 17.51 -5.14
C GLU A 463 -2.69 16.45 -4.09
N ILE A 464 -3.20 16.62 -2.86
CA ILE A 464 -2.92 15.69 -1.75
C ILE A 464 -4.18 15.20 -1.08
N ALA A 465 -4.14 13.93 -0.65
CA ALA A 465 -5.14 13.31 0.21
C ALA A 465 -4.51 13.03 1.59
N VAL A 466 -5.23 13.41 2.65
CA VAL A 466 -4.81 13.30 4.06
C VAL A 466 -5.78 12.41 4.81
N THR A 467 -5.28 11.42 5.53
CA THR A 467 -6.09 10.60 6.45
C THR A 467 -5.44 10.56 7.82
N ILE A 468 -6.24 10.80 8.85
CA ILE A 468 -5.80 10.89 10.25
C ILE A 468 -6.70 10.02 11.11
N ILE A 469 -6.07 9.27 12.03
CA ILE A 469 -6.74 8.65 13.16
C ILE A 469 -6.07 9.06 14.46
N VAL A 470 -6.89 9.36 15.49
CA VAL A 470 -6.43 9.60 16.86
C VAL A 470 -7.16 8.64 17.78
N GLU A 471 -6.41 7.71 18.39
CA GLU A 471 -6.97 6.68 19.25
C GLU A 471 -7.56 7.29 20.53
N GLY A 472 -8.83 6.93 20.85
CA GLY A 472 -9.47 7.31 22.08
C GLY A 472 -9.73 8.81 22.28
N ALA A 473 -9.59 9.64 21.24
CA ALA A 473 -9.68 11.09 21.38
C ALA A 473 -11.13 11.64 21.34
N GLY A 474 -12.10 10.82 20.89
CA GLY A 474 -13.49 11.25 20.83
C GLY A 474 -13.91 11.74 19.44
N SER A 475 -14.14 13.06 19.29
CA SER A 475 -14.70 13.65 18.06
C SER A 475 -13.65 13.90 16.98
N GLY A 476 -13.90 13.41 15.77
CA GLY A 476 -13.07 13.72 14.61
C GLY A 476 -13.02 15.22 14.29
N GLY A 477 -14.15 15.91 14.45
CA GLY A 477 -14.24 17.37 14.24
C GLY A 477 -13.43 18.20 15.23
N ASP A 478 -13.20 17.68 16.44
CA ASP A 478 -12.48 18.41 17.48
C ASP A 478 -10.96 18.13 17.46
N TYR A 479 -10.55 16.91 17.11
CA TYR A 479 -9.15 16.49 17.17
C TYR A 479 -8.53 16.33 15.78
N ALA A 480 -9.09 15.49 14.90
CA ALA A 480 -8.47 15.18 13.62
C ALA A 480 -8.57 16.33 12.60
N VAL A 481 -9.67 17.10 12.59
CA VAL A 481 -9.85 18.22 11.65
C VAL A 481 -8.84 19.34 11.86
N PRO A 482 -8.55 19.83 13.08
CA PRO A 482 -7.48 20.82 13.29
C PRO A 482 -6.09 20.30 12.91
N MET A 483 -5.84 19.01 13.07
CA MET A 483 -4.59 18.37 12.65
C MET A 483 -4.46 18.39 11.12
N ALA A 484 -5.53 18.02 10.40
CA ALA A 484 -5.59 18.08 8.95
C ALA A 484 -5.32 19.49 8.41
N LYS A 485 -5.92 20.52 9.05
CA LYS A 485 -5.69 21.93 8.69
C LYS A 485 -4.23 22.31 8.75
N ARG A 486 -3.49 21.87 9.78
CA ARG A 486 -2.04 22.11 9.93
C ARG A 486 -1.23 21.43 8.83
N ILE A 487 -1.62 20.20 8.46
CA ILE A 487 -0.92 19.43 7.43
C ILE A 487 -1.15 20.02 6.04
N PHE A 488 -2.39 20.38 5.70
CA PHE A 488 -2.68 21.06 4.44
C PHE A 488 -1.92 22.38 4.32
N ARG A 489 -1.89 23.19 5.39
CA ARG A 489 -1.08 24.42 5.43
C ARG A 489 0.39 24.15 5.18
N ALA A 490 0.96 23.17 5.86
CA ALA A 490 2.37 22.86 5.72
C ALA A 490 2.75 22.41 4.31
N TYR A 491 1.82 21.82 3.57
CA TYR A 491 2.06 21.44 2.18
C TYR A 491 1.99 22.67 1.25
N PHE A 492 0.89 23.45 1.31
CA PHE A 492 0.63 24.52 0.35
C PHE A 492 1.35 25.85 0.68
N GLU A 493 1.66 26.11 1.95
CA GLU A 493 2.34 27.36 2.36
C GLU A 493 3.89 27.28 2.23
N GLN A 494 4.46 26.11 1.86
CA GLN A 494 5.92 25.98 1.61
C GLN A 494 6.33 26.43 0.21
N GLU A 495 5.41 26.59 -0.72
CA GLU A 495 5.68 27.02 -2.10
C GLU A 495 5.73 28.56 -2.24
N ASN A 496 5.57 29.30 -1.13
CA ASN A 496 5.71 30.75 -1.04
C ASN A 496 6.89 31.12 -0.14
#